data_77c102e14858681cb649feb8113682f5
#
_entry.id   77c102e14858681cb649feb8113682f5
#
_cell.length_a   1.000
_cell.length_b   1.000
_cell.length_c   1.000
_cell.angle_alpha   90.00
_cell.angle_beta   90.00
_cell.angle_gamma   90.00
#
_symmetry.space_group_name_H-M   'P 1'
#
loop_
_entity.id
_entity.type
_entity.pdbx_description
1 polymer ?
#
loop_
_entity_poly.entity_id
_entity_poly.type
_entity_poly.pdbx_seq_one_letter_code
_entity_poly.pdbx_strand_id
1 'polypeptide(L)'
;VALIVLDASVLIALLDPVDMLHHAATAALEQHAGDDLKVPASAYSESLVGPAKRGQAQVAKSAIASLLMDVVPITDRIAEDAAELRARHPKLRLPDALVIATGSALSADRILTGDAAWRRLGRTISVL
;
A
#
# COMPACT_ATOMS: atom_id res chain seq x y z
N VAL A 1 16.14 4.92 -10.14
CA VAL A 1 15.37 4.59 -8.93
C VAL A 1 13.91 4.41 -9.31
N ALA A 2 13.32 3.29 -8.92
CA ALA A 2 11.90 3.02 -9.18
C ALA A 2 11.03 3.69 -8.10
N LEU A 3 9.80 4.05 -8.49
CA LEU A 3 8.78 4.53 -7.58
C LEU A 3 7.81 3.39 -7.30
N ILE A 4 7.69 3.00 -6.02
CA ILE A 4 6.92 1.84 -5.57
C ILE A 4 5.83 2.32 -4.62
N VAL A 5 4.59 1.96 -4.91
CA VAL A 5 3.44 2.22 -4.05
C VAL A 5 3.09 0.94 -3.29
N LEU A 6 2.83 1.06 -1.99
CA LEU A 6 2.56 -0.08 -1.10
C LEU A 6 1.12 -0.07 -0.64
N ASP A 7 0.43 -1.20 -0.84
CA ASP A 7 -0.89 -1.44 -0.27
C ASP A 7 -0.81 -1.73 1.24
N ALA A 8 -1.91 -1.52 1.95
CA ALA A 8 -1.99 -1.80 3.38
C ALA A 8 -1.62 -3.24 3.74
N SER A 9 -1.97 -4.21 2.90
CA SER A 9 -1.62 -5.62 3.13
C SER A 9 -0.11 -5.83 3.28
N VAL A 10 0.69 -5.09 2.52
CA VAL A 10 2.17 -5.17 2.59
C VAL A 10 2.66 -4.56 3.91
N LEU A 11 2.14 -3.39 4.29
CA LEU A 11 2.51 -2.75 5.56
C LEU A 11 2.12 -3.60 6.76
N ILE A 12 0.91 -4.15 6.75
CA ILE A 12 0.43 -5.03 7.83
C ILE A 12 1.35 -6.23 7.97
N ALA A 13 1.72 -6.85 6.85
CA ALA A 13 2.61 -8.00 6.85
C ALA A 13 4.03 -7.65 7.37
N LEU A 14 4.54 -6.46 7.03
CA LEU A 14 5.83 -6.00 7.53
C LEU A 14 5.82 -5.77 9.05
N LEU A 15 4.71 -5.24 9.58
CA LEU A 15 4.58 -4.91 11.00
C LEU A 15 4.25 -6.10 11.89
N ASP A 16 3.74 -7.19 11.31
CA ASP A 16 3.28 -8.36 12.06
C ASP A 16 4.09 -9.61 11.68
N PRO A 17 5.03 -10.05 12.54
CA PRO A 17 5.87 -11.22 12.24
C PRO A 17 5.11 -12.54 12.08
N VAL A 18 3.88 -12.63 12.57
CA VAL A 18 3.03 -13.82 12.40
C VAL A 18 2.10 -13.76 11.19
N ASP A 19 2.09 -12.65 10.47
CA ASP A 19 1.33 -12.56 9.22
C ASP A 19 1.90 -13.54 8.19
N MET A 20 1.02 -14.24 7.47
CA MET A 20 1.43 -15.23 6.46
C MET A 20 2.33 -14.64 5.38
N LEU A 21 2.18 -13.35 5.09
CA LEU A 21 2.96 -12.67 4.06
C LEU A 21 4.19 -11.94 4.61
N HIS A 22 4.50 -12.09 5.90
CA HIS A 22 5.60 -11.35 6.53
C HIS A 22 6.93 -11.57 5.80
N HIS A 23 7.30 -12.82 5.50
CA HIS A 23 8.56 -13.10 4.81
C HIS A 23 8.56 -12.56 3.38
N ALA A 24 7.44 -12.71 2.65
CA ALA A 24 7.34 -12.20 1.29
C ALA A 24 7.41 -10.66 1.27
N ALA A 25 6.76 -9.99 2.21
CA ALA A 25 6.80 -8.53 2.33
C ALA A 25 8.21 -8.04 2.66
N THR A 26 8.89 -8.71 3.60
CA THR A 26 10.27 -8.37 3.97
C THR A 26 11.21 -8.55 2.77
N ALA A 27 11.10 -9.64 2.04
CA ALA A 27 11.90 -9.89 0.85
C ALA A 27 11.65 -8.85 -0.24
N ALA A 28 10.39 -8.45 -0.44
CA ALA A 28 10.05 -7.41 -1.41
C ALA A 28 10.66 -6.06 -1.02
N LEU A 29 10.63 -5.71 0.26
CA LEU A 29 11.23 -4.48 0.74
C LEU A 29 12.75 -4.46 0.53
N GLU A 30 13.41 -5.58 0.79
CA GLU A 30 14.85 -5.74 0.54
C GLU A 30 15.17 -5.60 -0.96
N GLN A 31 14.34 -6.21 -1.82
CA GLN A 31 14.48 -6.11 -3.26
C GLN A 31 14.37 -4.68 -3.77
N HIS A 32 13.57 -3.84 -3.10
CA HIS A 32 13.37 -2.44 -3.44
C HIS A 32 14.17 -1.49 -2.57
N ALA A 33 15.23 -1.99 -1.89
CA ALA A 33 16.14 -1.14 -1.14
C ALA A 33 16.75 -0.08 -2.07
N GLY A 34 16.63 1.18 -1.71
CA GLY A 34 17.10 2.30 -2.53
C GLY A 34 16.06 2.84 -3.50
N ASP A 35 14.92 2.18 -3.67
CA ASP A 35 13.81 2.72 -4.45
C ASP A 35 12.98 3.72 -3.63
N ASP A 36 12.15 4.50 -4.33
CA ASP A 36 11.29 5.51 -3.73
C ASP A 36 9.98 4.87 -3.30
N LEU A 37 9.80 4.65 -1.99
CA LEU A 37 8.65 3.96 -1.43
C LEU A 37 7.58 4.96 -1.01
N LYS A 38 6.36 4.75 -1.48
CA LYS A 38 5.20 5.61 -1.21
C LYS A 38 4.06 4.80 -0.62
N VAL A 39 3.39 5.36 0.37
CA VAL A 39 2.24 4.76 1.02
C VAL A 39 1.05 5.71 0.89
N PRO A 40 -0.03 5.33 0.21
CA PRO A 40 -1.24 6.16 0.22
C PRO A 40 -1.75 6.38 1.64
N ALA A 41 -2.25 7.57 1.93
CA ALA A 41 -2.76 7.91 3.27
C ALA A 41 -3.84 6.93 3.74
N SER A 42 -4.67 6.42 2.83
CA SER A 42 -5.67 5.40 3.14
C SER A 42 -5.05 4.07 3.59
N ALA A 43 -4.01 3.61 2.91
CA ALA A 43 -3.29 2.39 3.29
C ALA A 43 -2.55 2.57 4.62
N TYR A 44 -1.98 3.75 4.83
CA TYR A 44 -1.36 4.11 6.11
C TYR A 44 -2.37 4.01 7.25
N SER A 45 -3.55 4.60 7.06
CA SER A 45 -4.64 4.55 8.05
C SER A 45 -5.05 3.11 8.34
N GLU A 46 -5.28 2.29 7.32
CA GLU A 46 -5.66 0.88 7.49
C GLU A 46 -4.60 0.09 8.27
N SER A 47 -3.31 0.34 8.01
CA SER A 47 -2.23 -0.37 8.69
C SER A 47 -2.12 0.00 10.17
N LEU A 48 -2.66 1.15 10.58
CA LEU A 48 -2.64 1.60 11.97
C LEU A 48 -3.84 1.14 12.81
N VAL A 49 -4.89 0.61 12.18
CA VAL A 49 -6.11 0.21 12.91
C VAL A 49 -5.80 -0.87 13.96
N GLY A 50 -5.13 -1.93 13.57
CA GLY A 50 -4.75 -3.01 14.49
C GLY A 50 -3.87 -2.52 15.65
N PRO A 51 -2.74 -1.86 15.36
CA PRO A 51 -1.91 -1.26 16.41
C PRO A 51 -2.66 -0.30 17.33
N ALA A 52 -3.54 0.55 16.78
CA ALA A 52 -4.34 1.47 17.58
C ALA A 52 -5.27 0.75 18.56
N LYS A 53 -5.89 -0.35 18.13
CA LYS A 53 -6.73 -1.18 18.99
C LYS A 53 -5.95 -1.77 20.17
N ARG A 54 -4.66 -2.01 19.99
CA ARG A 54 -3.77 -2.56 21.04
C ARG A 54 -3.03 -1.48 21.83
N GLY A 55 -3.32 -0.21 21.59
CA GLY A 55 -2.62 0.90 22.25
C GLY A 55 -1.17 1.07 21.77
N GLN A 56 -0.85 0.59 20.57
CA GLN A 56 0.52 0.59 20.02
C GLN A 56 0.66 1.40 18.73
N ALA A 57 -0.25 2.36 18.50
CA ALA A 57 -0.21 3.16 17.27
C ALA A 57 1.11 3.92 17.12
N GLN A 58 1.66 4.48 18.22
CA GLN A 58 2.91 5.23 18.15
C GLN A 58 4.09 4.33 17.78
N VAL A 59 4.12 3.10 18.29
CA VAL A 59 5.16 2.12 17.95
C VAL A 59 5.09 1.79 16.45
N ALA A 60 3.90 1.55 15.93
CA ALA A 60 3.70 1.27 14.51
C ALA A 60 4.11 2.45 13.63
N LYS A 61 3.72 3.68 14.00
CA LYS A 61 4.10 4.89 13.28
C LYS A 61 5.62 5.05 13.20
N SER A 62 6.30 4.82 14.32
CA SER A 62 7.76 4.89 14.37
C SER A 62 8.42 3.81 13.51
N ALA A 63 7.89 2.60 13.52
CA ALA A 63 8.37 1.50 12.68
C ALA A 63 8.24 1.83 11.19
N ILE A 64 7.10 2.35 10.77
CA ILE A 64 6.87 2.77 9.38
C ILE A 64 7.83 3.91 9.00
N ALA A 65 8.00 4.90 9.87
CA ALA A 65 8.91 6.01 9.62
C ALA A 65 10.36 5.53 9.42
N SER A 66 10.78 4.49 10.16
CA SER A 66 12.13 3.94 10.05
C SER A 66 12.38 3.23 8.70
N LEU A 67 11.32 2.88 7.98
CA LEU A 67 11.42 2.26 6.66
C LEU A 67 11.58 3.29 5.53
N LEU A 68 11.64 4.58 5.86
CA LEU A 68 11.86 5.69 4.94
C LEU A 68 10.81 5.76 3.81
N MET A 69 9.56 5.47 4.15
CA MET A 69 8.42 5.58 3.25
C MET A 69 7.75 6.94 3.42
N ASP A 70 7.32 7.54 2.32
CA ASP A 70 6.52 8.76 2.36
C ASP A 70 5.04 8.45 2.30
N VAL A 71 4.27 9.08 3.17
CA VAL A 71 2.81 9.00 3.14
C VAL A 71 2.30 10.01 2.10
N VAL A 72 1.50 9.53 1.16
CA VAL A 72 0.95 10.35 0.06
C VAL A 72 -0.48 10.77 0.40
N PRO A 73 -0.77 12.07 0.46
CA PRO A 73 -2.13 12.56 0.70
C PRO A 73 -3.10 12.16 -0.41
N ILE A 74 -4.37 11.96 -0.06
CA ILE A 74 -5.43 11.74 -1.03
C ILE A 74 -5.88 13.11 -1.53
N THR A 75 -5.55 13.42 -2.78
CA THR A 75 -6.00 14.64 -3.44
C THR A 75 -7.40 14.45 -4.02
N ASP A 76 -8.04 15.55 -4.42
CA ASP A 76 -9.33 15.50 -5.13
C ASP A 76 -9.22 14.61 -6.37
N ARG A 77 -8.15 14.76 -7.13
CA ARG A 77 -7.90 13.98 -8.34
C ARG A 77 -7.81 12.48 -8.05
N ILE A 78 -7.06 12.11 -7.02
CA ILE A 78 -6.94 10.69 -6.61
C ILE A 78 -8.31 10.15 -6.17
N ALA A 79 -9.07 10.93 -5.41
CA ALA A 79 -10.40 10.53 -4.96
C ALA A 79 -11.36 10.32 -6.15
N GLU A 80 -11.35 11.23 -7.11
CA GLU A 80 -12.18 11.14 -8.31
C GLU A 80 -11.81 9.92 -9.17
N ASP A 81 -10.52 9.70 -9.39
CA ASP A 81 -10.02 8.55 -10.16
C ASP A 81 -10.38 7.22 -9.46
N ALA A 82 -10.29 7.19 -8.13
CA ALA A 82 -10.68 6.01 -7.35
C ALA A 82 -12.18 5.71 -7.50
N ALA A 83 -13.03 6.73 -7.51
CA ALA A 83 -14.46 6.58 -7.71
C ALA A 83 -14.78 5.98 -9.09
N GLU A 84 -14.13 6.47 -10.14
CA GLU A 84 -14.29 5.93 -11.49
C GLU A 84 -13.80 4.48 -11.60
N LEU A 85 -12.67 4.18 -10.99
CA LEU A 85 -12.10 2.84 -10.96
C LEU A 85 -13.06 1.86 -10.26
N ARG A 86 -13.63 2.28 -9.13
CA ARG A 86 -14.61 1.50 -8.37
C ARG A 86 -15.88 1.25 -9.20
N ALA A 87 -16.33 2.26 -9.94
CA ALA A 87 -17.52 2.12 -10.80
C ALA A 87 -17.31 1.11 -11.92
N ARG A 88 -16.10 1.03 -12.50
CA ARG A 88 -15.76 0.06 -13.53
C ARG A 88 -15.48 -1.34 -12.99
N HIS A 89 -15.10 -1.44 -11.73
CA HIS A 89 -14.76 -2.71 -11.07
C HIS A 89 -15.55 -2.85 -9.77
N PRO A 90 -16.84 -3.26 -9.84
CA PRO A 90 -17.72 -3.25 -8.67
C PRO A 90 -17.26 -4.12 -7.50
N LYS A 91 -16.42 -5.13 -7.77
CA LYS A 91 -15.86 -6.00 -6.72
C LYS A 91 -14.65 -5.38 -6.02
N LEU A 92 -14.07 -4.34 -6.58
CA LEU A 92 -12.95 -3.64 -5.99
C LEU A 92 -13.47 -2.72 -4.88
N ARG A 93 -12.94 -2.86 -3.67
CA ARG A 93 -13.33 -1.99 -2.55
C ARG A 93 -12.74 -0.60 -2.73
N LEU A 94 -13.41 0.42 -2.18
CA LEU A 94 -12.94 1.79 -2.29
C LEU A 94 -11.53 2.02 -1.74
N PRO A 95 -11.13 1.46 -0.57
CA PRO A 95 -9.76 1.60 -0.09
C PRO A 95 -8.72 1.05 -1.09
N ASP A 96 -9.03 -0.05 -1.75
CA ASP A 96 -8.15 -0.65 -2.77
C ASP A 96 -8.06 0.25 -4.01
N ALA A 97 -9.19 0.80 -4.45
CA ALA A 97 -9.24 1.74 -5.56
C ALA A 97 -8.40 2.99 -5.28
N LEU A 98 -8.38 3.47 -4.05
CA LEU A 98 -7.56 4.62 -3.63
C LEU A 98 -6.06 4.32 -3.76
N VAL A 99 -5.62 3.12 -3.42
CA VAL A 99 -4.21 2.72 -3.59
C VAL A 99 -3.83 2.70 -5.06
N ILE A 100 -4.66 2.08 -5.90
CA ILE A 100 -4.40 1.96 -7.34
C ILE A 100 -4.41 3.35 -8.00
N ALA A 101 -5.37 4.21 -7.65
CA ALA A 101 -5.44 5.57 -8.15
C ALA A 101 -4.23 6.41 -7.73
N THR A 102 -3.72 6.21 -6.51
CA THR A 102 -2.49 6.87 -6.06
C THR A 102 -1.31 6.43 -6.92
N GLY A 103 -1.18 5.13 -7.18
CA GLY A 103 -0.13 4.61 -8.05
C GLY A 103 -0.18 5.21 -9.45
N SER A 104 -1.36 5.32 -10.03
CA SER A 104 -1.55 5.96 -11.34
C SER A 104 -1.17 7.44 -11.32
N ALA A 105 -1.62 8.18 -10.31
CA ALA A 105 -1.33 9.61 -10.18
C ALA A 105 0.17 9.89 -10.07
N LEU A 106 0.92 9.01 -9.42
CA LEU A 106 2.36 9.13 -9.24
C LEU A 106 3.16 8.52 -10.40
N SER A 107 2.51 7.92 -11.38
CA SER A 107 3.17 7.14 -12.42
C SER A 107 4.11 6.08 -11.84
N ALA A 108 3.62 5.36 -10.84
CA ALA A 108 4.41 4.36 -10.13
C ALA A 108 4.88 3.24 -11.06
N ASP A 109 6.10 2.78 -10.85
CA ASP A 109 6.66 1.65 -11.58
C ASP A 109 6.03 0.34 -11.13
N ARG A 110 5.71 0.22 -9.83
CA ARG A 110 5.05 -0.94 -9.25
C ARG A 110 4.09 -0.53 -8.14
N ILE A 111 3.03 -1.31 -7.99
CA ILE A 111 2.13 -1.26 -6.84
C ILE A 111 2.20 -2.65 -6.19
N LEU A 112 2.73 -2.72 -4.97
CA LEU A 112 2.88 -3.97 -4.23
C LEU A 112 1.63 -4.24 -3.41
N THR A 113 1.10 -5.46 -3.52
CA THR A 113 -0.08 -5.90 -2.77
C THR A 113 0.04 -7.38 -2.40
N GLY A 114 -0.61 -7.79 -1.33
CA GLY A 114 -0.80 -9.19 -0.99
C GLY A 114 -2.05 -9.80 -1.62
N ASP A 115 -2.87 -9.01 -2.31
CA ASP A 115 -4.12 -9.47 -2.90
C ASP A 115 -3.93 -9.95 -4.34
N ALA A 116 -3.95 -11.28 -4.53
CA ALA A 116 -3.77 -11.89 -5.84
C ALA A 116 -4.85 -11.49 -6.85
N ALA A 117 -6.05 -11.09 -6.40
CA ALA A 117 -7.13 -10.65 -7.28
C ALA A 117 -6.78 -9.38 -8.05
N TRP A 118 -5.80 -8.60 -7.58
CA TRP A 118 -5.40 -7.37 -8.27
C TRP A 118 -4.59 -7.61 -9.55
N ARG A 119 -4.05 -8.82 -9.79
CA ARG A 119 -3.24 -9.11 -10.99
C ARG A 119 -3.92 -8.71 -12.29
N ARG A 120 -5.23 -8.89 -12.37
CA ARG A 120 -6.03 -8.55 -13.55
C ARG A 120 -6.13 -7.04 -13.81
N LEU A 121 -5.73 -6.21 -12.86
CA LEU A 121 -5.90 -4.75 -12.95
C LEU A 121 -4.77 -4.05 -13.70
N GLY A 122 -3.69 -4.75 -14.03
CA GLY A 122 -2.63 -4.18 -14.86
C GLY A 122 -1.24 -4.73 -14.57
N ARG A 123 -0.31 -4.35 -15.43
CA ARG A 123 1.09 -4.81 -15.36
C ARG A 123 1.90 -4.15 -14.24
N THR A 124 1.45 -3.00 -13.76
CA THR A 124 2.10 -2.30 -12.64
C THR A 124 1.93 -3.05 -11.32
N ILE A 125 0.90 -3.90 -11.22
CA ILE A 125 0.62 -4.65 -10.01
C ILE A 125 1.67 -5.76 -9.82
N SER A 126 2.27 -5.79 -8.63
CA SER A 126 3.14 -6.87 -8.18
C SER A 126 2.53 -7.50 -6.94
N VAL A 127 2.19 -8.78 -7.02
CA VAL A 127 1.61 -9.53 -5.91
C VAL A 127 2.72 -10.26 -5.15
N LEU A 128 2.68 -10.16 -3.84
CA LEU A 128 3.63 -10.85 -2.96
C LEU A 128 3.53 -12.37 -3.08
#